data_b7260d11bd12c987e19131a9d89dbe6c
#
_entry.id   b7260d11bd12c987e19131a9d89dbe6c
#
_cell.length_a   1.000
_cell.length_b   1.000
_cell.length_c   1.000
_cell.angle_alpha   90.00
_cell.angle_beta   90.00
_cell.angle_gamma   90.00
#
_symmetry.space_group_name_H-M   'P 1'
#
loop_
_entity.id
_entity.type
_entity.pdbx_description
1 polymer ?
#
loop_
_entity_poly.entity_id
_entity_poly.type
_entity_poly.pdbx_seq_one_letter_code
_entity_poly.pdbx_strand_id
1 'polypeptide(L)'
;MNGSRINADETSRVSLTIGVVIAVLLIGTVGYFIFTAFWTVKSMVGFDPNRPIPTDDVLKKRLTPEQYHVVREGGTESPFRNAYWNNERAGIYVDVITGQPLFVSVDKIDTQTGQLAFTKPISKDLLAEKMDLSHDMQRIEISTKLSRAHLGHVFDDTTSPTGKRYAVNSAAFHFVPTDQMAAQGYTADLSLLDQSAKVEQKK
;
A
#
# COMPACT_ATOMS: atom_id res chain seq x y z
N MET A 1 -66.72 -10.02 -41.07
CA MET A 1 -65.22 -10.03 -40.96
C MET A 1 -64.82 -8.65 -40.54
N ASN A 2 -64.60 -8.45 -39.24
CA ASN A 2 -64.13 -7.18 -38.67
C ASN A 2 -62.65 -7.29 -38.38
N GLY A 3 -61.81 -6.77 -39.29
CA GLY A 3 -60.37 -6.64 -39.08
C GLY A 3 -60.09 -5.36 -38.28
N SER A 4 -59.71 -5.49 -37.02
CA SER A 4 -59.25 -4.38 -36.19
C SER A 4 -57.94 -3.81 -36.76
N ARG A 5 -57.97 -2.61 -37.33
CA ARG A 5 -56.79 -1.85 -37.69
C ARG A 5 -56.16 -1.37 -36.38
N ILE A 6 -55.06 -1.97 -36.01
CA ILE A 6 -54.18 -1.46 -34.94
C ILE A 6 -53.62 -0.11 -35.46
N ASN A 7 -53.89 1.00 -34.75
CA ASN A 7 -53.46 2.31 -35.15
C ASN A 7 -51.93 2.42 -35.07
N ALA A 8 -51.27 2.76 -36.21
CA ALA A 8 -49.84 2.92 -36.32
C ALA A 8 -49.26 3.94 -35.31
N ASP A 9 -50.08 4.89 -34.83
CA ASP A 9 -49.72 5.88 -33.81
C ASP A 9 -49.57 5.28 -32.42
N GLU A 10 -50.38 4.28 -32.09
CA GLU A 10 -50.37 3.61 -30.79
C GLU A 10 -49.13 2.70 -30.62
N THR A 11 -48.74 2.00 -31.67
CA THR A 11 -47.52 1.19 -31.71
C THR A 11 -46.26 2.05 -31.63
N SER A 12 -46.25 3.24 -32.26
CA SER A 12 -45.14 4.19 -32.20
C SER A 12 -44.94 4.74 -30.79
N ARG A 13 -46.03 5.10 -30.10
CA ARG A 13 -45.98 5.61 -28.71
C ARG A 13 -45.49 4.55 -27.71
N VAL A 14 -45.97 3.33 -27.86
CA VAL A 14 -45.53 2.20 -27.01
C VAL A 14 -44.06 1.91 -27.23
N SER A 15 -43.58 1.90 -28.47
CA SER A 15 -42.18 1.68 -28.81
C SER A 15 -41.26 2.78 -28.22
N LEU A 16 -41.69 4.06 -28.32
CA LEU A 16 -40.92 5.21 -27.74
C LEU A 16 -40.87 5.11 -26.21
N THR A 17 -41.96 4.74 -25.56
CA THR A 17 -42.01 4.62 -24.10
C THR A 17 -41.12 3.49 -23.60
N ILE A 18 -41.10 2.34 -24.26
CA ILE A 18 -40.24 1.20 -23.94
C ILE A 18 -38.77 1.62 -24.12
N GLY A 19 -38.41 2.32 -25.19
CA GLY A 19 -37.07 2.81 -25.46
C GLY A 19 -36.56 3.75 -24.37
N VAL A 20 -37.39 4.68 -23.91
CA VAL A 20 -37.07 5.61 -22.83
C VAL A 20 -36.87 4.87 -21.50
N VAL A 21 -37.73 3.91 -21.16
CA VAL A 21 -37.57 3.13 -19.91
C VAL A 21 -36.29 2.31 -19.92
N ILE A 22 -35.96 1.66 -21.03
CA ILE A 22 -34.71 0.90 -21.16
C ILE A 22 -33.47 1.84 -21.03
N ALA A 23 -33.51 3.02 -21.65
CA ALA A 23 -32.44 4.00 -21.56
C ALA A 23 -32.22 4.48 -20.10
N VAL A 24 -33.31 4.77 -19.37
CA VAL A 24 -33.24 5.18 -17.96
C VAL A 24 -32.68 4.06 -17.07
N LEU A 25 -33.06 2.81 -17.29
CA LEU A 25 -32.56 1.66 -16.58
C LEU A 25 -31.07 1.43 -16.87
N LEU A 26 -30.60 1.57 -18.10
CA LEU A 26 -29.18 1.45 -18.46
C LEU A 26 -28.34 2.56 -17.84
N ILE A 27 -28.80 3.81 -17.87
CA ILE A 27 -28.11 4.92 -17.22
C ILE A 27 -28.03 4.71 -15.71
N GLY A 28 -29.13 4.24 -15.09
CA GLY A 28 -29.17 3.94 -13.66
C GLY A 28 -28.20 2.83 -13.26
N THR A 29 -28.12 1.75 -14.04
CA THR A 29 -27.18 0.64 -13.77
C THR A 29 -25.72 1.06 -13.96
N VAL A 30 -25.39 1.79 -15.02
CA VAL A 30 -24.05 2.31 -15.24
C VAL A 30 -23.66 3.30 -14.12
N GLY A 31 -24.55 4.20 -13.74
CA GLY A 31 -24.33 5.12 -12.61
C GLY A 31 -24.09 4.37 -11.29
N TYR A 32 -24.87 3.32 -11.02
CA TYR A 32 -24.69 2.47 -9.84
C TYR A 32 -23.33 1.76 -9.84
N PHE A 33 -22.92 1.17 -10.98
CA PHE A 33 -21.60 0.51 -11.10
C PHE A 33 -20.44 1.51 -10.96
N ILE A 34 -20.53 2.71 -11.53
CA ILE A 34 -19.53 3.76 -11.37
C ILE A 34 -19.47 4.22 -9.91
N PHE A 35 -20.62 4.42 -9.27
CA PHE A 35 -20.70 4.84 -7.87
C PHE A 35 -20.12 3.77 -6.93
N THR A 36 -20.48 2.48 -7.13
CA THR A 36 -19.93 1.39 -6.31
C THR A 36 -18.43 1.19 -6.55
N ALA A 37 -17.95 1.30 -7.80
CA ALA A 37 -16.53 1.24 -8.11
C ALA A 37 -15.76 2.41 -7.46
N PHE A 38 -16.30 3.62 -7.54
CA PHE A 38 -15.70 4.81 -6.92
C PHE A 38 -15.65 4.69 -5.39
N TRP A 39 -16.73 4.17 -4.77
CA TRP A 39 -16.79 3.93 -3.33
C TRP A 39 -15.81 2.84 -2.87
N THR A 40 -15.69 1.74 -3.63
CA THR A 40 -14.74 0.65 -3.33
C THR A 40 -13.28 1.12 -3.46
N VAL A 41 -12.97 1.93 -4.46
CA VAL A 41 -11.63 2.51 -4.62
C VAL A 41 -11.32 3.47 -3.48
N LYS A 42 -12.26 4.33 -3.08
CA LYS A 42 -12.08 5.26 -1.96
C LYS A 42 -11.87 4.55 -0.61
N SER A 43 -12.48 3.38 -0.41
CA SER A 43 -12.28 2.58 0.81
C SER A 43 -10.95 1.84 0.87
N MET A 44 -10.19 1.80 -0.23
CA MET A 44 -8.86 1.18 -0.30
C MET A 44 -7.71 2.18 -0.18
N VAL A 45 -8.01 3.49 -0.14
CA VAL A 45 -7.01 4.55 -0.09
C VAL A 45 -6.62 4.84 1.36
N GLY A 46 -5.31 4.91 1.61
CA GLY A 46 -4.74 5.22 2.91
C GLY A 46 -4.76 4.06 3.92
N PHE A 47 -4.21 4.35 5.07
CA PHE A 47 -4.20 3.43 6.20
C PHE A 47 -5.46 3.59 7.05
N ASP A 48 -6.12 2.47 7.33
CA ASP A 48 -7.23 2.37 8.26
C ASP A 48 -6.91 1.30 9.31
N PRO A 49 -6.69 1.67 10.59
CA PRO A 49 -6.33 0.74 11.65
C PRO A 49 -7.42 -0.29 11.97
N ASN A 50 -8.68 -0.01 11.59
CA ASN A 50 -9.81 -0.89 11.82
C ASN A 50 -10.07 -1.84 10.64
N ARG A 51 -9.33 -1.71 9.55
CA ARG A 51 -9.50 -2.60 8.38
C ARG A 51 -9.03 -4.00 8.75
N PRO A 52 -9.86 -5.04 8.53
CA PRO A 52 -9.47 -6.43 8.80
C PRO A 52 -8.21 -6.83 8.00
N ILE A 53 -7.29 -7.52 8.66
CA ILE A 53 -6.11 -8.08 8.00
C ILE A 53 -6.58 -9.20 7.06
N PRO A 54 -6.20 -9.17 5.77
CA PRO A 54 -6.57 -10.21 4.83
C PRO A 54 -5.99 -11.57 5.24
N THR A 55 -6.75 -12.64 4.96
CA THR A 55 -6.25 -14.01 5.15
C THR A 55 -5.13 -14.33 4.15
N ASP A 56 -4.32 -15.36 4.44
CA ASP A 56 -3.21 -15.75 3.58
C ASP A 56 -3.67 -16.16 2.17
N ASP A 57 -4.86 -16.77 2.02
CA ASP A 57 -5.43 -17.10 0.71
C ASP A 57 -5.73 -15.85 -0.13
N VAL A 58 -6.18 -14.76 0.53
CA VAL A 58 -6.38 -13.46 -0.13
C VAL A 58 -5.05 -12.82 -0.45
N LEU A 59 -4.07 -12.88 0.46
CA LEU A 59 -2.74 -12.32 0.26
C LEU A 59 -2.00 -13.01 -0.89
N LYS A 60 -2.06 -14.33 -1.01
CA LYS A 60 -1.49 -15.09 -2.14
C LYS A 60 -2.01 -14.65 -3.51
N LYS A 61 -3.26 -14.19 -3.57
CA LYS A 61 -3.88 -13.69 -4.81
C LYS A 61 -3.58 -12.22 -5.07
N ARG A 62 -3.32 -11.42 -4.02
CA ARG A 62 -3.13 -9.97 -4.09
C ARG A 62 -1.67 -9.57 -4.26
N LEU A 63 -0.77 -10.27 -3.58
CA LEU A 63 0.65 -10.00 -3.58
C LEU A 63 1.35 -10.71 -4.74
N THR A 64 2.46 -10.16 -5.20
CA THR A 64 3.36 -10.92 -6.09
C THR A 64 3.96 -12.11 -5.34
N PRO A 65 4.44 -13.16 -6.03
CA PRO A 65 5.12 -14.29 -5.38
C PRO A 65 6.29 -13.84 -4.48
N GLU A 66 7.08 -12.86 -4.91
CA GLU A 66 8.20 -12.30 -4.14
C GLU A 66 7.70 -11.57 -2.88
N GLN A 67 6.68 -10.72 -3.01
CA GLN A 67 6.08 -10.04 -1.86
C GLN A 67 5.57 -11.05 -0.83
N TYR A 68 4.81 -12.06 -1.29
CA TYR A 68 4.29 -13.09 -0.38
C TYR A 68 5.42 -13.88 0.29
N HIS A 69 6.43 -14.29 -0.48
CA HIS A 69 7.61 -14.99 0.04
C HIS A 69 8.31 -14.16 1.14
N VAL A 70 8.50 -12.87 0.93
CA VAL A 70 9.11 -11.99 1.93
C VAL A 70 8.22 -11.85 3.15
N VAL A 71 6.98 -11.38 2.99
CA VAL A 71 6.17 -10.94 4.14
C VAL A 71 5.55 -12.08 4.94
N ARG A 72 5.42 -13.30 4.38
CA ARG A 72 4.79 -14.46 5.03
C ARG A 72 5.72 -15.63 5.28
N GLU A 73 6.72 -15.82 4.42
CA GLU A 73 7.63 -16.96 4.51
C GLU A 73 9.01 -16.56 5.05
N GLY A 74 9.22 -15.27 5.40
CA GLY A 74 10.47 -14.78 5.96
C GLY A 74 11.61 -14.72 4.93
N GLY A 75 11.28 -14.62 3.64
CA GLY A 75 12.25 -14.54 2.56
C GLY A 75 13.07 -13.25 2.57
N THR A 76 14.15 -13.25 1.81
CA THR A 76 15.01 -12.09 1.59
C THR A 76 15.18 -11.87 0.09
N GLU A 77 14.95 -10.65 -0.35
CA GLU A 77 15.15 -10.25 -1.75
C GLU A 77 16.63 -10.10 -2.12
N SER A 78 16.94 -10.18 -3.43
CA SER A 78 18.31 -10.07 -3.90
C SER A 78 18.82 -8.62 -3.80
N PRO A 79 20.07 -8.41 -3.31
CA PRO A 79 20.72 -7.11 -3.35
C PRO A 79 20.78 -6.54 -4.77
N PHE A 80 20.60 -5.21 -4.90
CA PHE A 80 20.62 -4.46 -6.17
C PHE A 80 19.54 -4.86 -7.19
N ARG A 81 18.64 -5.79 -6.83
CA ARG A 81 17.54 -6.29 -7.67
C ARG A 81 16.19 -6.16 -7.00
N ASN A 82 16.01 -5.14 -6.17
CA ASN A 82 14.78 -4.85 -5.47
C ASN A 82 14.28 -3.44 -5.81
N ALA A 83 13.03 -3.16 -5.48
CA ALA A 83 12.33 -1.99 -6.02
C ALA A 83 12.84 -0.64 -5.49
N TYR A 84 13.43 -0.61 -4.27
CA TYR A 84 13.64 0.67 -3.58
C TYR A 84 15.04 0.89 -3.02
N TRP A 85 16.01 0.01 -3.26
CA TRP A 85 17.36 0.20 -2.77
C TRP A 85 17.97 1.55 -3.23
N ASN A 86 17.72 1.95 -4.48
CA ASN A 86 18.19 3.19 -5.09
C ASN A 86 17.08 4.25 -5.28
N ASN A 87 15.94 4.12 -4.58
CA ASN A 87 14.87 5.11 -4.68
C ASN A 87 15.25 6.38 -3.88
N GLU A 88 15.45 7.49 -4.57
CA GLU A 88 15.83 8.80 -3.99
C GLU A 88 14.64 9.76 -3.85
N ARG A 89 13.43 9.33 -4.23
CA ARG A 89 12.23 10.18 -4.17
C ARG A 89 11.81 10.41 -2.73
N ALA A 90 11.35 11.63 -2.43
CA ALA A 90 10.71 11.95 -1.14
C ALA A 90 9.34 11.26 -1.03
N GLY A 91 9.05 10.69 0.15
CA GLY A 91 7.79 9.98 0.39
C GLY A 91 7.86 9.04 1.60
N ILE A 92 6.84 8.20 1.72
CA ILE A 92 6.70 7.23 2.80
C ILE A 92 6.71 5.80 2.27
N TYR A 93 7.17 4.87 3.10
CA TYR A 93 7.14 3.43 2.85
C TYR A 93 6.10 2.81 3.76
N VAL A 94 5.04 2.27 3.15
CA VAL A 94 3.90 1.69 3.86
C VAL A 94 3.90 0.18 3.75
N ASP A 95 3.40 -0.51 4.77
CA ASP A 95 3.21 -1.97 4.77
C ASP A 95 2.39 -2.40 3.54
N VAL A 96 2.91 -3.30 2.75
CA VAL A 96 2.26 -3.80 1.52
C VAL A 96 0.92 -4.50 1.78
N ILE A 97 0.71 -4.99 3.00
CA ILE A 97 -0.53 -5.68 3.41
C ILE A 97 -1.61 -4.70 3.84
N THR A 98 -1.27 -3.74 4.71
CA THR A 98 -2.24 -2.88 5.40
C THR A 98 -2.24 -1.44 4.93
N GLY A 99 -1.16 -0.99 4.28
CA GLY A 99 -0.92 0.42 3.99
C GLY A 99 -0.44 1.24 5.19
N GLN A 100 -0.10 0.61 6.33
CA GLN A 100 0.41 1.34 7.50
C GLN A 100 1.74 2.01 7.21
N PRO A 101 1.88 3.35 7.40
CA PRO A 101 3.16 4.03 7.28
C PRO A 101 4.17 3.50 8.30
N LEU A 102 5.37 3.10 7.84
CA LEU A 102 6.39 2.48 8.68
C LEU A 102 7.71 3.23 8.65
N PHE A 103 8.13 3.74 7.48
CA PHE A 103 9.37 4.47 7.31
C PHE A 103 9.16 5.69 6.40
N VAL A 104 10.06 6.67 6.50
CA VAL A 104 10.08 7.87 5.65
C VAL A 104 11.40 7.97 4.89
N SER A 105 11.35 8.57 3.71
CA SER A 105 12.51 8.69 2.82
C SER A 105 13.69 9.46 3.43
N VAL A 106 13.42 10.39 4.30
CA VAL A 106 14.42 11.23 4.98
C VAL A 106 15.28 10.45 5.99
N ASP A 107 14.78 9.30 6.46
CA ASP A 107 15.53 8.39 7.34
C ASP A 107 16.20 7.25 6.55
N LYS A 108 16.06 7.24 5.21
CA LYS A 108 16.73 6.25 4.34
C LYS A 108 18.24 6.52 4.29
N ILE A 109 19.01 5.45 4.30
CA ILE A 109 20.48 5.50 4.16
C ILE A 109 20.91 4.58 3.03
N ASP A 110 21.95 5.00 2.29
CA ASP A 110 22.65 4.14 1.35
C ASP A 110 23.76 3.38 2.10
N THR A 111 23.59 2.09 2.18
CA THR A 111 24.59 1.19 2.79
C THR A 111 25.55 0.60 1.77
N GLN A 112 25.39 0.92 0.50
CA GLN A 112 26.14 0.34 -0.64
C GLN A 112 26.02 -1.20 -0.73
N THR A 113 25.09 -1.78 0.00
CA THR A 113 24.84 -3.24 0.00
C THR A 113 23.77 -3.65 -1.01
N GLY A 114 23.11 -2.68 -1.65
CA GLY A 114 21.97 -2.95 -2.55
C GLY A 114 20.70 -3.37 -1.83
N GLN A 115 20.62 -3.16 -0.51
CA GLN A 115 19.41 -3.36 0.30
C GLN A 115 18.79 -2.02 0.67
N LEU A 116 17.47 -2.00 0.80
CA LEU A 116 16.76 -0.86 1.38
C LEU A 116 17.09 -0.76 2.87
N ALA A 117 17.53 0.41 3.34
CA ALA A 117 17.90 0.61 4.73
C ALA A 117 17.48 1.98 5.27
N PHE A 118 17.17 2.02 6.58
CA PHE A 118 16.77 3.22 7.30
C PHE A 118 17.48 3.35 8.64
N THR A 119 17.61 4.57 9.14
CA THR A 119 18.17 4.84 10.48
C THR A 119 17.15 4.59 11.58
N LYS A 120 15.86 4.77 11.31
CA LYS A 120 14.76 4.55 12.26
C LYS A 120 13.43 4.32 11.54
N PRO A 121 12.46 3.65 12.17
CA PRO A 121 11.05 3.66 11.75
C PRO A 121 10.37 4.98 12.18
N ILE A 122 9.16 5.23 11.66
CA ILE A 122 8.27 6.32 12.12
C ILE A 122 8.01 6.20 13.62
N SER A 123 7.74 5.00 14.10
CA SER A 123 7.68 4.67 15.52
C SER A 123 8.13 3.22 15.74
N LYS A 124 8.94 3.00 16.79
CA LYS A 124 9.31 1.64 17.21
C LYS A 124 8.12 0.80 17.66
N ASP A 125 7.06 1.46 18.14
CA ASP A 125 5.83 0.79 18.58
C ASP A 125 5.06 0.09 17.44
N LEU A 126 5.37 0.41 16.19
CA LEU A 126 4.78 -0.25 15.01
C LEU A 126 5.44 -1.60 14.69
N LEU A 127 6.63 -1.84 15.23
CA LEU A 127 7.46 -3.01 14.94
C LEU A 127 7.51 -3.96 16.13
N ALA A 128 7.58 -5.25 15.81
CA ALA A 128 7.94 -6.31 16.74
C ALA A 128 9.36 -6.79 16.42
N GLU A 129 10.15 -7.02 17.46
CA GLU A 129 11.51 -7.53 17.39
C GLU A 129 11.57 -8.94 17.94
N LYS A 130 12.31 -9.83 17.28
CA LYS A 130 12.51 -11.22 17.69
C LYS A 130 13.94 -11.66 17.39
N MET A 131 14.55 -12.39 18.32
CA MET A 131 15.85 -13.03 18.05
C MET A 131 15.71 -14.06 16.92
N ASP A 132 16.51 -13.89 15.89
CA ASP A 132 16.67 -14.81 14.75
C ASP A 132 18.02 -15.49 14.84
N LEU A 133 18.00 -16.83 15.01
CA LEU A 133 19.20 -17.67 15.09
C LEU A 133 19.41 -18.51 13.81
N SER A 134 18.69 -18.21 12.75
CA SER A 134 18.84 -18.91 11.48
C SER A 134 20.18 -18.58 10.80
N HIS A 135 20.62 -19.48 9.91
CA HIS A 135 21.83 -19.32 9.10
C HIS A 135 23.12 -19.14 9.94
N ASP A 136 23.18 -19.74 11.13
CA ASP A 136 24.32 -19.65 12.07
C ASP A 136 24.67 -18.20 12.46
N MET A 137 23.69 -17.29 12.41
CA MET A 137 23.81 -15.88 12.77
C MET A 137 22.91 -15.53 13.95
N GLN A 138 23.33 -14.55 14.73
CA GLN A 138 22.46 -13.91 15.74
C GLN A 138 22.04 -12.52 15.23
N ARG A 139 20.78 -12.38 14.91
CA ARG A 139 20.22 -11.14 14.37
C ARG A 139 18.89 -10.83 15.09
N ILE A 140 18.48 -9.58 15.01
CA ILE A 140 17.14 -9.18 15.46
C ILE A 140 16.25 -9.02 14.24
N GLU A 141 15.36 -9.98 14.03
CA GLU A 141 14.29 -9.88 13.03
C GLU A 141 13.32 -8.79 13.42
N ILE A 142 12.87 -8.01 12.43
CA ILE A 142 11.80 -7.04 12.58
C ILE A 142 10.60 -7.42 11.71
N SER A 143 9.42 -7.32 12.30
CA SER A 143 8.13 -7.50 11.63
C SER A 143 7.15 -6.41 12.05
N THR A 144 6.07 -6.21 11.29
CA THR A 144 5.01 -5.29 11.71
C THR A 144 4.19 -5.91 12.84
N LYS A 145 3.80 -5.12 13.84
CA LYS A 145 2.89 -5.60 14.89
C LYS A 145 1.50 -5.89 14.37
N LEU A 146 1.02 -5.06 13.44
CA LEU A 146 -0.35 -5.15 12.93
C LEU A 146 -0.53 -6.33 11.98
N SER A 147 0.20 -6.37 10.88
CA SER A 147 0.04 -7.40 9.84
C SER A 147 0.89 -8.64 10.07
N ARG A 148 1.88 -8.58 10.98
CA ARG A 148 2.93 -9.60 11.18
C ARG A 148 3.75 -9.86 9.92
N ALA A 149 3.84 -8.88 9.03
CA ALA A 149 4.69 -8.97 7.85
C ALA A 149 6.16 -8.97 8.28
N HIS A 150 6.93 -9.95 7.82
CA HIS A 150 8.39 -9.91 7.91
C HIS A 150 8.92 -8.72 7.10
N LEU A 151 9.76 -7.90 7.72
CA LEU A 151 10.36 -6.74 7.07
C LEU A 151 11.85 -6.95 6.76
N GLY A 152 12.58 -7.57 7.65
CA GLY A 152 14.03 -7.73 7.60
C GLY A 152 14.64 -7.77 8.99
N HIS A 153 15.79 -7.11 9.19
CA HIS A 153 16.54 -7.14 10.45
C HIS A 153 17.01 -5.76 10.87
N VAL A 154 17.20 -5.57 12.18
CA VAL A 154 17.83 -4.39 12.75
C VAL A 154 19.20 -4.75 13.31
N PHE A 155 20.17 -3.87 13.07
CA PHE A 155 21.56 -4.02 13.50
C PHE A 155 21.99 -2.79 14.29
N ASP A 156 22.95 -3.00 15.21
CA ASP A 156 23.71 -1.89 15.76
C ASP A 156 24.64 -1.31 14.67
N ASP A 157 24.64 0.01 14.56
CA ASP A 157 25.44 0.72 13.57
C ASP A 157 25.91 2.06 14.15
N THR A 158 27.18 2.11 14.57
CA THR A 158 27.78 3.29 15.19
C THR A 158 27.93 4.47 14.24
N THR A 159 27.80 4.24 12.93
CA THR A 159 27.84 5.29 11.91
C THR A 159 26.46 5.92 11.68
N SER A 160 25.39 5.24 12.10
CA SER A 160 24.04 5.75 12.01
C SER A 160 23.77 6.81 13.08
N PRO A 161 23.07 7.91 12.76
CA PRO A 161 22.69 8.94 13.74
C PRO A 161 21.90 8.43 14.93
N THR A 162 21.22 7.31 14.79
CA THR A 162 20.38 6.67 15.81
C THR A 162 21.06 5.49 16.51
N GLY A 163 22.29 5.13 16.09
CA GLY A 163 22.98 3.93 16.55
C GLY A 163 22.39 2.61 16.00
N LYS A 164 21.43 2.70 15.10
CA LYS A 164 20.74 1.55 14.52
C LYS A 164 20.64 1.65 13.00
N ARG A 165 20.61 0.49 12.35
CA ARG A 165 20.35 0.32 10.92
C ARG A 165 19.28 -0.74 10.73
N TYR A 166 18.17 -0.35 10.14
CA TYR A 166 17.04 -1.21 9.76
C TYR A 166 17.25 -1.63 8.30
N ALA A 167 17.81 -2.81 8.07
CA ALA A 167 17.96 -3.39 6.73
C ALA A 167 16.69 -4.18 6.41
N VAL A 168 15.93 -3.72 5.41
CA VAL A 168 14.59 -4.23 5.13
C VAL A 168 14.43 -4.60 3.66
N ASN A 169 13.44 -5.42 3.37
CA ASN A 169 13.11 -5.87 2.03
C ASN A 169 12.14 -4.89 1.35
N SER A 170 12.46 -4.40 0.17
CA SER A 170 11.58 -3.53 -0.63
C SER A 170 10.22 -4.17 -0.91
N ALA A 171 10.19 -5.49 -1.09
CA ALA A 171 8.97 -6.25 -1.35
C ALA A 171 7.94 -6.18 -0.20
N ALA A 172 8.38 -5.87 1.04
CA ALA A 172 7.49 -5.67 2.18
C ALA A 172 6.73 -4.34 2.15
N PHE A 173 7.07 -3.43 1.21
CA PHE A 173 6.55 -2.08 1.18
C PHE A 173 5.86 -1.73 -0.14
N HIS A 174 4.98 -0.75 -0.03
CA HIS A 174 4.57 0.12 -1.13
C HIS A 174 5.12 1.52 -0.85
N PHE A 175 5.79 2.11 -1.84
CA PHE A 175 6.30 3.48 -1.72
C PHE A 175 5.25 4.48 -2.21
N VAL A 176 4.92 5.46 -1.38
CA VAL A 176 3.99 6.55 -1.71
C VAL A 176 4.80 7.85 -1.80
N PRO A 177 5.02 8.39 -3.00
CA PRO A 177 5.75 9.63 -3.16
C PRO A 177 4.95 10.82 -2.65
N THR A 178 5.63 11.89 -2.22
CA THR A 178 5.05 13.07 -1.59
C THR A 178 3.90 13.68 -2.39
N ASP A 179 4.06 13.77 -3.71
CA ASP A 179 3.07 14.34 -4.64
C ASP A 179 1.78 13.48 -4.76
N GLN A 180 1.82 12.22 -4.31
CA GLN A 180 0.69 11.30 -4.33
C GLN A 180 0.09 11.05 -2.93
N MET A 181 0.75 11.47 -1.86
CA MET A 181 0.33 11.18 -0.48
C MET A 181 -1.10 11.66 -0.19
N ALA A 182 -1.45 12.90 -0.60
CA ALA A 182 -2.79 13.43 -0.41
C ALA A 182 -3.86 12.64 -1.17
N ALA A 183 -3.59 12.29 -2.42
CA ALA A 183 -4.50 11.51 -3.26
C ALA A 183 -4.68 10.06 -2.75
N GLN A 184 -3.64 9.51 -2.12
CA GLN A 184 -3.64 8.17 -1.55
C GLN A 184 -4.03 8.14 -0.06
N GLY A 185 -4.55 9.25 0.52
CA GLY A 185 -5.10 9.27 1.88
C GLY A 185 -4.07 9.39 3.01
N TYR A 186 -2.84 9.82 2.69
CA TYR A 186 -1.74 10.02 3.65
C TYR A 186 -1.43 11.50 3.92
N THR A 187 -2.44 12.37 3.83
CA THR A 187 -2.25 13.82 4.04
C THR A 187 -1.69 14.14 5.44
N ALA A 188 -2.13 13.40 6.46
CA ALA A 188 -1.65 13.58 7.84
C ALA A 188 -0.15 13.26 8.00
N ASP A 189 0.38 12.38 7.16
CA ASP A 189 1.76 11.91 7.22
C ASP A 189 2.76 12.85 6.49
N LEU A 190 2.28 13.87 5.78
CA LEU A 190 3.14 14.87 5.13
C LEU A 190 4.07 15.57 6.13
N SER A 191 3.60 15.83 7.35
CA SER A 191 4.39 16.44 8.42
C SER A 191 5.62 15.62 8.84
N LEU A 192 5.62 14.32 8.58
CA LEU A 192 6.77 13.43 8.88
C LEU A 192 7.98 13.76 7.99
N LEU A 193 7.74 14.23 6.77
CA LEU A 193 8.79 14.63 5.83
C LEU A 193 9.40 15.99 6.21
N ASP A 194 8.63 16.90 6.82
CA ASP A 194 9.09 18.23 7.22
C ASP A 194 9.94 18.22 8.50
N GLN A 195 9.70 17.29 9.40
CA GLN A 195 10.41 17.24 10.70
C GLN A 195 11.90 16.94 10.53
N SER A 196 12.29 16.26 9.47
CA SER A 196 13.66 15.85 9.22
C SER A 196 14.50 16.97 8.61
N ALA A 197 13.90 17.84 7.81
CA ALA A 197 14.57 19.04 7.31
C ALA A 197 14.99 20.01 8.46
N LYS A 198 14.30 19.95 9.62
CA LYS A 198 14.64 20.76 10.79
C LYS A 198 15.81 20.20 11.63
N VAL A 199 16.10 18.92 11.51
CA VAL A 199 17.23 18.29 12.23
C VAL A 199 18.56 18.57 11.52
N GLU A 200 18.57 18.65 10.18
CA GLU A 200 19.77 19.00 9.41
C GLU A 200 20.19 20.48 9.58
N GLN A 201 19.23 21.38 9.78
CA GLN A 201 19.54 22.81 9.99
C GLN A 201 20.09 23.16 11.38
N LYS A 202 20.15 22.19 12.30
CA LYS A 202 20.63 22.38 13.68
C LYS A 202 22.02 21.81 13.95
N LYS A 203 22.72 21.33 12.92
CA LYS A 203 24.14 20.92 12.95
C LYS A 203 24.98 21.94 12.21
#